data_08f5c10e60f8aa0490cd31a38aac2a41
#
_entry.id   08f5c10e60f8aa0490cd31a38aac2a41
#
_cell.length_a   1.000
_cell.length_b   1.000
_cell.length_c   1.000
_cell.angle_alpha   90.00
_cell.angle_beta   90.00
_cell.angle_gamma   90.00
#
_symmetry.space_group_name_H-M   'P 1'
#
loop_
_entity.id
_entity.type
_entity.pdbx_description
1 polymer ?
#
loop_
_entity_poly.entity_id
_entity_poly.type
_entity_poly.pdbx_seq_one_letter_code
_entity_poly.pdbx_strand_id
1 'polypeptide(L)'
;DYSELNPIVEMQKLHGATKKGPSGCNLTEAYTKKQRSFHKSMTGVFTISSSPDANVGVQRVLTMEPPITDVRGFIDNKAMDGRIDEYNDVNLFGPAEMLTTGGAQRDDAMRTAMSTKQSTHLTPVVNGAPSLITNGAEKTIQYHLSKDWCFVAKDDGKVVEFDEKNGLMVVEYKNGESDAISINSRMAKNGAGGFYLSKKMIPNYKNGDTFKKNDILA
;
A
#
# COMPACT_ATOMS: atom_id res chain seq x y z
N ASP A 1 -15.72 -3.68 -1.51
CA ASP A 1 -15.59 -4.36 -0.23
C ASP A 1 -14.17 -4.19 0.29
N TYR A 2 -14.06 -3.71 1.53
CA TYR A 2 -12.78 -3.61 2.23
C TYR A 2 -12.40 -4.96 2.82
N SER A 3 -11.14 -5.36 2.67
CA SER A 3 -10.61 -6.61 3.20
C SER A 3 -9.32 -6.35 3.95
N GLU A 4 -9.22 -6.85 5.16
CA GLU A 4 -8.04 -6.77 6.01
C GLU A 4 -7.24 -8.10 6.02
N LEU A 5 -7.36 -8.90 4.96
CA LEU A 5 -6.71 -10.21 4.89
C LEU A 5 -5.19 -10.10 4.96
N ASN A 6 -4.63 -9.14 4.24
CA ASN A 6 -3.21 -8.80 4.27
C ASN A 6 -3.00 -7.32 3.92
N PRO A 7 -1.85 -6.72 4.25
CA PRO A 7 -1.60 -5.29 4.01
C PRO A 7 -1.58 -4.93 2.52
N ILE A 8 -1.21 -5.86 1.64
CA ILE A 8 -1.18 -5.62 0.20
C ILE A 8 -2.58 -5.43 -0.38
N VAL A 9 -3.56 -6.20 0.11
CA VAL A 9 -4.98 -6.01 -0.27
C VAL A 9 -5.44 -4.60 0.09
N GLU A 10 -5.13 -4.15 1.30
CA GLU A 10 -5.49 -2.80 1.76
C GLU A 10 -4.87 -1.73 0.86
N MET A 11 -3.57 -1.78 0.64
CA MET A 11 -2.88 -0.83 -0.22
C MET A 11 -3.44 -0.84 -1.65
N GLN A 12 -3.68 -2.00 -2.23
CA GLN A 12 -4.27 -2.13 -3.57
C GLN A 12 -5.68 -1.54 -3.65
N LYS A 13 -6.48 -1.67 -2.59
CA LYS A 13 -7.81 -1.06 -2.53
C LYS A 13 -7.75 0.45 -2.39
N LEU A 14 -6.86 0.97 -1.56
CA LEU A 14 -6.67 2.42 -1.37
C LEU A 14 -6.10 3.09 -2.63
N HIS A 15 -5.20 2.42 -3.34
CA HIS A 15 -4.61 2.92 -4.59
C HIS A 15 -5.47 2.62 -5.84
N GLY A 16 -6.58 1.91 -5.67
CA GLY A 16 -7.46 1.54 -6.79
C GLY A 16 -8.14 2.75 -7.41
N ALA A 17 -8.10 2.85 -8.73
CA ALA A 17 -8.81 3.85 -9.51
C ALA A 17 -9.61 3.18 -10.63
N THR A 18 -10.76 3.75 -10.98
CA THR A 18 -11.62 3.18 -12.01
C THR A 18 -12.25 4.27 -12.87
N LYS A 19 -12.44 3.97 -14.14
CA LYS A 19 -13.26 4.79 -15.05
C LYS A 19 -14.76 4.54 -14.90
N LYS A 20 -15.17 3.55 -14.12
CA LYS A 20 -16.59 3.29 -13.83
C LYS A 20 -17.13 4.28 -12.81
N GLY A 21 -18.37 4.63 -12.93
CA GLY A 21 -19.05 5.50 -11.98
C GLY A 21 -20.12 6.34 -12.63
N PRO A 22 -20.78 7.24 -11.88
CA PRO A 22 -21.91 8.05 -12.38
C PRO A 22 -21.57 8.92 -13.59
N SER A 23 -20.32 9.38 -13.70
CA SER A 23 -19.82 10.16 -14.84
C SER A 23 -18.80 9.37 -15.67
N GLY A 24 -18.68 8.07 -15.43
CA GLY A 24 -17.71 7.19 -16.08
C GLY A 24 -18.32 6.36 -17.20
N CYS A 25 -17.57 5.35 -17.65
CA CYS A 25 -18.02 4.41 -18.67
C CYS A 25 -18.51 3.09 -18.03
N ASN A 26 -19.49 2.46 -18.65
CA ASN A 26 -19.81 1.07 -18.39
C ASN A 26 -18.85 0.15 -19.15
N LEU A 27 -18.61 -1.06 -18.64
CA LEU A 27 -17.79 -2.06 -19.35
C LEU A 27 -18.34 -2.40 -20.73
N THR A 28 -19.68 -2.42 -20.83
CA THR A 28 -20.39 -2.66 -22.08
C THR A 28 -20.22 -1.57 -23.12
N GLU A 29 -19.81 -0.37 -22.73
CA GLU A 29 -19.59 0.80 -23.58
C GLU A 29 -18.10 1.01 -23.92
N ALA A 30 -17.18 0.41 -23.16
CA ALA A 30 -15.75 0.56 -23.35
C ALA A 30 -15.18 -0.46 -24.33
N TYR A 31 -15.62 -0.39 -25.59
CA TYR A 31 -15.22 -1.35 -26.63
C TYR A 31 -13.86 -1.04 -27.26
N THR A 32 -13.50 0.22 -27.39
CA THR A 32 -12.31 0.61 -28.11
C THR A 32 -11.09 0.76 -27.18
N LYS A 33 -9.89 0.58 -27.77
CA LYS A 33 -8.63 0.85 -27.06
C LYS A 33 -8.59 2.27 -26.48
N LYS A 34 -9.11 3.26 -27.23
CA LYS A 34 -9.13 4.66 -26.80
C LYS A 34 -9.98 4.87 -25.54
N GLN A 35 -11.13 4.20 -25.44
CA GLN A 35 -11.98 4.27 -24.25
C GLN A 35 -11.33 3.63 -23.02
N ARG A 36 -10.45 2.65 -23.21
CA ARG A 36 -9.75 1.93 -22.14
C ARG A 36 -8.37 2.49 -21.82
N SER A 37 -7.84 3.39 -22.62
CA SER A 37 -6.53 4.00 -22.39
C SER A 37 -6.63 5.26 -21.54
N PHE A 38 -5.53 5.58 -20.88
CA PHE A 38 -5.33 6.89 -20.25
C PHE A 38 -4.40 7.72 -21.13
N HIS A 39 -4.53 9.04 -21.04
CA HIS A 39 -3.63 9.94 -21.74
C HIS A 39 -2.20 9.78 -21.18
N LYS A 40 -1.20 9.96 -22.04
CA LYS A 40 0.22 9.82 -21.65
C LYS A 40 0.64 10.74 -20.50
N SER A 41 -0.04 11.88 -20.32
CA SER A 41 0.19 12.79 -19.19
C SER A 41 -0.12 12.17 -17.82
N MET A 42 -0.79 11.02 -17.81
CA MET A 42 -1.06 10.27 -16.58
C MET A 42 0.06 9.26 -16.24
N THR A 43 1.16 9.26 -17.02
CA THR A 43 2.37 8.50 -16.67
C THR A 43 2.91 9.01 -15.34
N GLY A 44 3.24 8.10 -14.43
CA GLY A 44 3.64 8.44 -13.05
C GLY A 44 2.48 8.56 -12.06
N VAL A 45 1.24 8.70 -12.54
CA VAL A 45 0.04 8.68 -11.68
C VAL A 45 -0.50 7.26 -11.56
N PHE A 46 -0.68 6.58 -12.69
CA PHE A 46 -1.13 5.19 -12.75
C PHE A 46 0.03 4.26 -13.07
N THR A 47 -0.03 3.07 -12.52
CA THR A 47 0.93 2.01 -12.82
C THR A 47 0.89 1.63 -14.31
N ILE A 48 1.97 1.04 -14.78
CA ILE A 48 2.06 0.52 -16.16
C ILE A 48 1.20 -0.72 -16.36
N SER A 49 0.91 -1.46 -15.30
CA SER A 49 0.07 -2.66 -15.35
C SER A 49 -1.43 -2.35 -15.23
N SER A 50 -2.24 -3.29 -15.62
CA SER A 50 -3.69 -3.21 -15.53
C SER A 50 -4.28 -4.58 -15.19
N SER A 51 -5.57 -4.61 -14.81
CA SER A 51 -6.27 -5.86 -14.58
C SER A 51 -6.20 -6.78 -15.80
N PRO A 52 -5.90 -8.08 -15.63
CA PRO A 52 -5.83 -9.06 -16.72
C PRO A 52 -7.20 -9.57 -17.18
N ASP A 53 -8.28 -9.03 -16.66
CA ASP A 53 -9.67 -9.45 -16.93
C ASP A 53 -10.43 -8.44 -17.82
N ALA A 54 -11.75 -8.57 -17.88
CA ALA A 54 -12.63 -7.68 -18.63
C ALA A 54 -12.48 -6.18 -18.24
N ASN A 55 -11.88 -5.87 -17.11
CA ASN A 55 -11.64 -4.50 -16.64
C ASN A 55 -10.32 -3.91 -17.14
N VAL A 56 -9.62 -4.58 -18.06
CA VAL A 56 -8.34 -4.10 -18.60
C VAL A 56 -8.45 -2.66 -19.07
N GLY A 57 -7.56 -1.79 -18.61
CA GLY A 57 -7.55 -0.36 -18.90
C GLY A 57 -8.65 0.48 -18.25
N VAL A 58 -9.70 -0.14 -17.73
CA VAL A 58 -10.79 0.54 -17.00
C VAL A 58 -10.49 0.65 -15.51
N GLN A 59 -9.97 -0.42 -14.93
CA GLN A 59 -9.43 -0.41 -13.58
C GLN A 59 -7.92 -0.25 -13.62
N ARG A 60 -7.43 0.65 -12.81
CA ARG A 60 -6.00 0.96 -12.66
C ARG A 60 -5.66 1.05 -11.19
N VAL A 61 -4.38 1.07 -10.90
CA VAL A 61 -3.83 1.30 -9.56
C VAL A 61 -2.90 2.50 -9.64
N LEU A 62 -2.95 3.35 -8.65
CA LEU A 62 -1.99 4.45 -8.49
C LEU A 62 -0.59 3.88 -8.26
N THR A 63 0.41 4.61 -8.66
CA THR A 63 1.80 4.30 -8.34
C THR A 63 2.04 4.35 -6.83
N MET A 64 3.18 3.90 -6.38
CA MET A 64 3.54 3.92 -4.97
C MET A 64 3.57 5.35 -4.42
N GLU A 65 4.15 6.28 -5.18
CA GLU A 65 4.19 7.71 -4.88
C GLU A 65 3.59 8.52 -6.04
N PRO A 66 2.27 8.56 -6.16
CA PRO A 66 1.63 9.33 -7.19
C PRO A 66 1.83 10.83 -6.93
N PRO A 67 2.05 11.67 -7.96
CA PRO A 67 2.28 13.10 -7.82
C PRO A 67 0.98 13.87 -7.51
N ILE A 68 0.26 13.44 -6.48
CA ILE A 68 -0.97 14.07 -5.99
C ILE A 68 -0.61 15.09 -4.93
N THR A 69 -0.99 16.35 -5.12
CA THR A 69 -0.57 17.47 -4.28
C THR A 69 -1.53 17.78 -3.13
N ASP A 70 -2.78 17.38 -3.26
CA ASP A 70 -3.79 17.65 -2.24
C ASP A 70 -4.86 16.55 -2.12
N VAL A 71 -5.70 16.66 -1.09
CA VAL A 71 -6.81 15.73 -0.82
C VAL A 71 -7.92 15.75 -1.87
N ARG A 72 -7.95 16.73 -2.76
CA ARG A 72 -8.91 16.81 -3.87
C ARG A 72 -8.45 16.06 -5.10
N GLY A 73 -7.21 15.56 -5.10
CA GLY A 73 -6.65 14.76 -6.19
C GLY A 73 -6.02 15.60 -7.30
N PHE A 74 -5.63 16.85 -7.04
CA PHE A 74 -4.84 17.63 -8.00
C PHE A 74 -3.47 17.01 -8.18
N ILE A 75 -3.02 16.98 -9.44
CA ILE A 75 -1.74 16.39 -9.85
C ILE A 75 -0.76 17.51 -10.12
N ASP A 76 0.51 17.34 -9.72
CA ASP A 76 1.56 18.30 -10.04
C ASP A 76 1.76 18.37 -11.55
N ASN A 77 1.66 19.59 -12.10
CA ASN A 77 1.84 19.84 -13.54
C ASN A 77 3.24 19.44 -14.05
N LYS A 78 4.26 19.48 -13.21
CA LYS A 78 5.60 19.02 -13.58
C LYS A 78 5.64 17.52 -13.91
N ALA A 79 4.83 16.72 -13.21
CA ALA A 79 4.68 15.30 -13.50
C ALA A 79 4.00 15.03 -14.85
N MET A 80 3.21 16.00 -15.35
CA MET A 80 2.47 15.87 -16.62
C MET A 80 3.33 16.14 -17.87
N ASP A 81 4.52 16.70 -17.73
CA ASP A 81 5.43 17.01 -18.85
C ASP A 81 6.06 15.77 -19.50
N GLY A 82 5.78 14.59 -18.94
CA GLY A 82 6.16 13.30 -19.54
C GLY A 82 7.67 13.03 -19.53
N ARG A 83 8.40 13.65 -18.60
CA ARG A 83 9.83 13.42 -18.39
C ARG A 83 10.04 12.10 -17.66
N ILE A 84 9.91 11.01 -18.40
CA ILE A 84 10.08 9.65 -17.86
C ILE A 84 11.47 9.44 -17.28
N ASP A 85 12.47 10.15 -17.79
CA ASP A 85 13.86 10.05 -17.32
C ASP A 85 14.07 10.54 -15.87
N GLU A 86 13.11 11.29 -15.33
CA GLU A 86 13.12 11.76 -13.93
C GLU A 86 12.34 10.83 -12.97
N TYR A 87 11.67 9.78 -13.49
CA TYR A 87 10.88 8.86 -12.66
C TYR A 87 11.72 7.72 -12.11
N ASN A 88 11.50 7.44 -10.84
CA ASN A 88 11.99 6.25 -10.16
C ASN A 88 10.94 5.12 -10.21
N ASP A 89 11.32 3.92 -9.80
CA ASP A 89 10.41 2.77 -9.73
C ASP A 89 9.13 3.06 -8.92
N VAL A 90 9.23 3.82 -7.84
CA VAL A 90 8.09 4.22 -6.99
C VAL A 90 7.06 5.12 -7.71
N ASN A 91 7.48 5.80 -8.77
CA ASN A 91 6.60 6.63 -9.60
C ASN A 91 6.00 5.87 -10.80
N LEU A 92 6.45 4.65 -11.07
CA LEU A 92 6.00 3.84 -12.20
C LEU A 92 5.21 2.62 -11.78
N PHE A 93 5.50 2.07 -10.60
CA PHE A 93 4.94 0.82 -10.10
C PHE A 93 4.09 1.02 -8.86
N GLY A 94 3.08 0.18 -8.71
CA GLY A 94 2.24 0.11 -7.52
C GLY A 94 2.84 -0.78 -6.43
N PRO A 95 2.21 -0.80 -5.24
CA PRO A 95 2.76 -1.52 -4.08
C PRO A 95 3.03 -3.01 -4.33
N ALA A 96 2.08 -3.73 -4.90
CA ALA A 96 2.24 -5.16 -5.14
C ALA A 96 3.18 -5.45 -6.33
N GLU A 97 3.27 -4.53 -7.29
CA GLU A 97 4.23 -4.62 -8.39
C GLU A 97 5.66 -4.46 -7.90
N MET A 98 5.89 -3.57 -6.94
CA MET A 98 7.20 -3.41 -6.29
C MET A 98 7.66 -4.67 -5.56
N LEU A 99 6.74 -5.48 -5.04
CA LEU A 99 7.04 -6.75 -4.38
C LEU A 99 7.27 -7.91 -5.38
N THR A 100 6.93 -7.73 -6.65
CA THR A 100 7.11 -8.76 -7.66
C THR A 100 8.57 -8.84 -8.06
N THR A 101 9.22 -9.96 -7.74
CA THR A 101 10.63 -10.19 -8.08
C THR A 101 10.83 -10.18 -9.58
N GLY A 102 11.70 -9.29 -10.07
CA GLY A 102 11.97 -9.10 -11.50
C GLY A 102 10.89 -8.33 -12.27
N GLY A 103 9.75 -8.03 -11.68
CA GLY A 103 8.62 -7.38 -12.33
C GLY A 103 8.93 -5.96 -12.81
N ALA A 104 9.58 -5.16 -11.97
CA ALA A 104 9.95 -3.78 -12.29
C ALA A 104 11.06 -3.65 -13.35
N GLN A 105 11.78 -4.73 -13.66
CA GLN A 105 12.97 -4.66 -14.51
C GLN A 105 12.77 -5.22 -15.92
N ARG A 106 12.09 -6.34 -16.08
CA ARG A 106 12.05 -7.07 -17.34
C ARG A 106 10.75 -7.83 -17.64
N ASP A 107 9.80 -7.84 -16.72
CA ASP A 107 8.60 -8.63 -16.93
C ASP A 107 7.54 -7.87 -17.74
N ASP A 108 6.66 -8.59 -18.39
CA ASP A 108 5.56 -7.95 -19.09
C ASP A 108 4.45 -7.50 -18.11
N ALA A 109 3.69 -6.50 -18.53
CA ALA A 109 2.65 -5.89 -17.70
C ALA A 109 1.55 -6.89 -17.29
N MET A 110 1.29 -7.93 -18.10
CA MET A 110 0.27 -8.93 -17.78
C MET A 110 0.74 -9.87 -16.69
N ARG A 111 1.98 -10.35 -16.74
CA ARG A 111 2.57 -11.17 -15.67
C ARG A 111 2.66 -10.42 -14.36
N THR A 112 3.08 -9.17 -14.40
CA THR A 112 3.11 -8.30 -13.22
C THR A 112 1.72 -8.10 -12.64
N ALA A 113 0.70 -7.90 -13.47
CA ALA A 113 -0.69 -7.81 -13.04
C ALA A 113 -1.20 -9.11 -12.41
N MET A 114 -0.85 -10.26 -12.95
CA MET A 114 -1.21 -11.57 -12.37
C MET A 114 -0.53 -11.80 -11.03
N SER A 115 0.75 -11.48 -10.91
CA SER A 115 1.50 -11.57 -9.65
C SER A 115 0.91 -10.65 -8.58
N THR A 116 0.54 -9.42 -8.95
CA THR A 116 -0.18 -8.48 -8.10
C THR A 116 -1.49 -9.08 -7.59
N LYS A 117 -2.28 -9.68 -8.48
CA LYS A 117 -3.55 -10.30 -8.11
C LYS A 117 -3.35 -11.47 -7.15
N GLN A 118 -2.33 -12.30 -7.36
CA GLN A 118 -1.98 -13.40 -6.44
C GLN A 118 -1.54 -12.88 -5.07
N SER A 119 -0.77 -11.80 -5.02
CA SER A 119 -0.36 -11.18 -3.75
C SER A 119 -1.54 -10.71 -2.91
N THR A 120 -2.63 -10.29 -3.53
CA THR A 120 -3.86 -9.91 -2.80
C THR A 120 -4.59 -11.11 -2.18
N HIS A 121 -4.27 -12.34 -2.56
CA HIS A 121 -4.88 -13.55 -2.04
C HIS A 121 -4.04 -14.25 -0.95
N LEU A 122 -2.87 -13.71 -0.60
CA LEU A 122 -2.01 -14.27 0.43
C LEU A 122 -2.68 -14.21 1.80
N THR A 123 -2.63 -15.32 2.51
CA THR A 123 -3.16 -15.44 3.87
C THR A 123 -1.99 -15.44 4.86
N PRO A 124 -2.00 -14.62 5.92
CA PRO A 124 -1.00 -14.67 6.96
C PRO A 124 -0.97 -16.03 7.65
N VAL A 125 0.21 -16.53 7.92
CA VAL A 125 0.41 -17.81 8.64
C VAL A 125 1.33 -17.60 9.83
N VAL A 126 1.13 -18.39 10.88
CA VAL A 126 2.02 -18.38 12.05
C VAL A 126 3.33 -19.07 11.66
N ASN A 127 4.45 -18.45 12.00
CA ASN A 127 5.80 -18.96 11.68
C ASN A 127 6.05 -19.21 10.18
N GLY A 128 5.53 -18.37 9.31
CA GLY A 128 5.79 -18.43 7.88
C GLY A 128 7.28 -18.32 7.58
N ALA A 129 7.77 -19.19 6.69
CA ALA A 129 9.14 -19.09 6.21
C ALA A 129 9.32 -17.84 5.33
N PRO A 130 10.46 -17.14 5.42
CA PRO A 130 10.75 -16.03 4.51
C PRO A 130 10.88 -16.53 3.07
N SER A 131 10.57 -15.67 2.12
CA SER A 131 10.79 -15.97 0.70
C SER A 131 12.28 -16.22 0.43
N LEU A 132 12.58 -17.24 -0.37
CA LEU A 132 13.95 -17.56 -0.77
C LEU A 132 14.55 -16.51 -1.72
N ILE A 133 13.70 -15.81 -2.48
CA ILE A 133 14.11 -14.78 -3.42
C ILE A 133 13.33 -13.53 -3.10
N THR A 134 14.04 -12.43 -2.87
CA THR A 134 13.48 -11.12 -2.56
C THR A 134 14.17 -10.05 -3.40
N ASN A 135 13.53 -8.92 -3.58
CA ASN A 135 14.11 -7.77 -4.28
C ASN A 135 14.45 -6.59 -3.34
N GLY A 136 14.18 -6.77 -2.05
CA GLY A 136 14.44 -5.75 -1.02
C GLY A 136 13.29 -4.77 -0.80
N ALA A 137 12.29 -4.72 -1.67
CA ALA A 137 11.12 -3.85 -1.50
C ALA A 137 10.31 -4.19 -0.24
N GLU A 138 10.39 -5.41 0.24
CA GLU A 138 9.74 -5.88 1.47
C GLU A 138 10.19 -5.08 2.70
N LYS A 139 11.44 -4.60 2.69
CA LYS A 139 11.99 -3.81 3.80
C LYS A 139 11.52 -2.36 3.80
N THR A 140 11.12 -1.85 2.65
CA THR A 140 10.72 -0.45 2.47
C THR A 140 9.21 -0.28 2.47
N ILE A 141 8.46 -1.23 1.97
CA ILE A 141 7.00 -1.14 1.85
C ILE A 141 6.31 -0.98 3.20
N GLN A 142 6.90 -1.49 4.28
CA GLN A 142 6.37 -1.36 5.65
C GLN A 142 6.16 0.10 6.07
N TYR A 143 6.97 1.04 5.56
CA TYR A 143 6.85 2.47 5.86
C TYR A 143 5.64 3.14 5.19
N HIS A 144 5.05 2.47 4.21
CA HIS A 144 3.86 2.93 3.48
C HIS A 144 2.57 2.21 3.91
N LEU A 145 2.67 1.28 4.86
CA LEU A 145 1.49 0.60 5.42
C LEU A 145 0.69 1.55 6.30
N SER A 146 -0.60 1.26 6.43
CA SER A 146 -1.43 1.98 7.41
C SER A 146 -0.99 1.67 8.83
N LYS A 147 -1.33 2.56 9.76
CA LYS A 147 -1.05 2.40 11.21
C LYS A 147 -1.66 1.13 11.81
N ASP A 148 -2.55 0.50 11.11
CA ASP A 148 -3.17 -0.76 11.50
C ASP A 148 -2.26 -1.99 11.27
N TRP A 149 -1.19 -1.82 10.49
CA TRP A 149 -0.23 -2.86 10.17
C TRP A 149 1.17 -2.54 10.66
N CYS A 150 1.54 -1.27 10.66
CA CYS A 150 2.88 -0.85 11.03
C CYS A 150 2.83 0.58 11.58
N PHE A 151 3.32 0.79 12.78
CA PHE A 151 3.41 2.10 13.39
C PHE A 151 4.85 2.61 13.37
N VAL A 152 5.08 3.62 12.53
CA VAL A 152 6.40 4.23 12.34
C VAL A 152 6.50 5.52 13.14
N ALA A 153 7.63 5.73 13.81
CA ALA A 153 7.92 6.93 14.57
C ALA A 153 8.02 8.16 13.67
N LYS A 154 7.25 9.21 13.98
CA LYS A 154 7.25 10.48 13.23
C LYS A 154 8.50 11.31 13.50
N ASP A 155 9.05 11.22 14.71
CA ASP A 155 10.23 11.93 15.17
C ASP A 155 10.94 11.12 16.26
N ASP A 156 12.11 11.59 16.72
CA ASP A 156 12.79 11.02 17.88
C ASP A 156 11.91 11.14 19.12
N GLY A 157 11.95 10.14 19.99
CA GLY A 157 11.13 10.16 21.20
C GLY A 157 11.43 9.04 22.18
N LYS A 158 10.52 8.84 23.11
CA LYS A 158 10.57 7.78 24.13
C LYS A 158 9.19 7.17 24.36
N VAL A 159 9.16 5.94 24.82
CA VAL A 159 7.95 5.28 25.33
C VAL A 159 7.71 5.75 26.76
N VAL A 160 6.59 6.43 26.97
CA VAL A 160 6.23 7.00 28.28
C VAL A 160 5.42 6.01 29.09
N GLU A 161 4.52 5.30 28.46
CA GLU A 161 3.65 4.34 29.11
C GLU A 161 3.49 3.09 28.26
N PHE A 162 3.57 1.95 28.89
CA PHE A 162 3.33 0.65 28.28
C PHE A 162 2.45 -0.19 29.20
N ASP A 163 1.17 -0.25 28.88
CA ASP A 163 0.18 -1.05 29.60
C ASP A 163 -0.21 -2.29 28.80
N GLU A 164 0.41 -3.40 29.12
CA GLU A 164 0.14 -4.68 28.45
C GLU A 164 -1.28 -5.21 28.73
N LYS A 165 -1.85 -4.89 29.91
CA LYS A 165 -3.20 -5.36 30.28
C LYS A 165 -4.28 -4.68 29.48
N ASN A 166 -4.16 -3.37 29.30
CA ASN A 166 -5.09 -2.56 28.52
C ASN A 166 -4.68 -2.50 27.03
N GLY A 167 -3.51 -3.07 26.68
CA GLY A 167 -3.01 -3.11 25.33
C GLY A 167 -2.74 -1.74 24.75
N LEU A 168 -2.12 -0.85 25.53
CA LEU A 168 -1.83 0.52 25.16
C LEU A 168 -0.34 0.82 25.30
N MET A 169 0.24 1.43 24.28
CA MET A 169 1.57 2.02 24.31
C MET A 169 1.46 3.51 23.98
N VAL A 170 1.97 4.37 24.86
CA VAL A 170 2.00 5.83 24.65
C VAL A 170 3.44 6.25 24.42
N VAL A 171 3.64 6.98 23.35
CA VAL A 171 4.95 7.52 22.97
C VAL A 171 4.91 9.05 22.96
N GLU A 172 5.99 9.66 23.40
CA GLU A 172 6.17 11.11 23.39
C GLU A 172 7.36 11.46 22.48
N TYR A 173 7.14 12.37 21.56
CA TYR A 173 8.15 12.85 20.63
C TYR A 173 8.87 14.07 21.17
N LYS A 174 10.08 14.34 20.67
CA LYS A 174 10.85 15.55 21.03
C LYS A 174 10.16 16.87 20.70
N ASN A 175 9.28 16.87 19.72
CA ASN A 175 8.47 18.04 19.34
C ASN A 175 7.31 18.33 20.31
N GLY A 176 7.13 17.51 21.35
CA GLY A 176 6.05 17.65 22.36
C GLY A 176 4.72 17.00 21.95
N GLU A 177 4.63 16.38 20.78
CA GLU A 177 3.47 15.58 20.38
C GLU A 177 3.52 14.19 21.06
N SER A 178 2.36 13.55 21.19
CA SER A 178 2.24 12.20 21.67
C SER A 178 1.30 11.38 20.78
N ASP A 179 1.61 10.11 20.61
CA ASP A 179 0.73 9.14 19.95
C ASP A 179 0.41 7.99 20.93
N ALA A 180 -0.84 7.52 20.86
CA ALA A 180 -1.30 6.34 21.58
C ALA A 180 -1.48 5.19 20.57
N ILE A 181 -0.79 4.09 20.79
CA ILE A 181 -0.74 2.93 19.90
C ILE A 181 -1.49 1.78 20.58
N SER A 182 -2.53 1.28 19.95
CA SER A 182 -3.24 0.09 20.43
C SER A 182 -2.49 -1.18 20.02
N ILE A 183 -2.09 -1.96 21.03
CA ILE A 183 -1.43 -3.26 20.86
C ILE A 183 -2.37 -4.44 21.14
N ASN A 184 -3.67 -4.18 21.31
CA ASN A 184 -4.68 -5.20 21.51
C ASN A 184 -4.86 -6.09 20.28
N SER A 185 -5.21 -7.34 20.55
CA SER A 185 -5.70 -8.21 19.48
C SER A 185 -7.04 -7.70 18.97
N ARG A 186 -7.18 -7.64 17.64
CA ARG A 186 -8.44 -7.30 17.00
C ARG A 186 -8.79 -8.34 15.93
N MET A 187 -10.07 -8.46 15.64
CA MET A 187 -10.57 -9.33 14.59
C MET A 187 -10.59 -8.56 13.27
N ALA A 188 -9.76 -9.01 12.34
CA ALA A 188 -9.73 -8.48 10.98
C ALA A 188 -10.73 -9.25 10.11
N LYS A 189 -11.52 -8.54 9.32
CA LYS A 189 -12.55 -9.12 8.45
C LYS A 189 -12.02 -9.36 7.05
N ASN A 190 -12.25 -10.56 6.52
CA ASN A 190 -12.14 -10.80 5.10
C ASN A 190 -13.45 -10.40 4.40
N GLY A 191 -13.39 -9.38 3.52
CA GLY A 191 -14.56 -8.81 2.87
C GLY A 191 -15.40 -9.78 2.04
N ALA A 192 -14.79 -10.80 1.46
CA ALA A 192 -15.46 -11.76 0.57
C ALA A 192 -15.71 -13.14 1.20
N GLY A 193 -14.96 -13.52 2.23
CA GLY A 193 -14.91 -14.90 2.67
C GLY A 193 -15.68 -15.22 3.94
N GLY A 194 -16.22 -14.24 4.63
CA GLY A 194 -16.99 -14.46 5.85
C GLY A 194 -16.23 -15.02 7.05
N PHE A 195 -14.91 -15.07 7.00
CA PHE A 195 -14.08 -15.47 8.15
C PHE A 195 -13.32 -14.29 8.74
N TYR A 196 -12.89 -14.44 9.98
CA TYR A 196 -12.15 -13.44 10.73
C TYR A 196 -10.76 -13.96 11.05
N LEU A 197 -9.78 -13.06 11.00
CA LEU A 197 -8.42 -13.31 11.43
C LEU A 197 -8.14 -12.48 12.68
N SER A 198 -7.55 -13.10 13.69
CA SER A 198 -7.01 -12.34 14.82
C SER A 198 -5.68 -11.74 14.40
N LYS A 199 -5.54 -10.41 14.52
CA LYS A 199 -4.27 -9.72 14.35
C LYS A 199 -3.93 -8.93 15.61
N LYS A 200 -2.66 -8.90 15.96
CA LYS A 200 -2.13 -8.18 17.12
C LYS A 200 -0.89 -7.42 16.69
N MET A 201 -0.80 -6.15 17.07
CA MET A 201 0.43 -5.38 16.94
C MET A 201 1.45 -5.90 17.94
N ILE A 202 2.68 -6.10 17.50
CA ILE A 202 3.78 -6.56 18.34
C ILE A 202 4.70 -5.37 18.60
N PRO A 203 4.75 -4.84 19.86
CA PRO A 203 5.61 -3.72 20.19
C PRO A 203 7.08 -4.13 20.13
N ASN A 204 7.91 -3.31 19.51
CA ASN A 204 9.36 -3.47 19.45
C ASN A 204 10.08 -2.79 20.62
N TYR A 205 9.39 -1.90 21.33
CA TYR A 205 9.93 -1.08 22.42
C TYR A 205 9.16 -1.30 23.71
N LYS A 206 9.81 -1.10 24.85
CA LYS A 206 9.27 -1.21 26.19
C LYS A 206 9.19 0.15 26.86
N ASN A 207 8.55 0.17 28.04
CA ASN A 207 8.43 1.39 28.83
C ASN A 207 9.82 1.98 29.16
N GLY A 208 10.02 3.26 28.85
CA GLY A 208 11.25 4.00 29.05
C GLY A 208 12.27 3.92 27.90
N ASP A 209 12.06 3.05 26.92
CA ASP A 209 12.95 2.95 25.76
C ASP A 209 12.88 4.22 24.89
N THR A 210 14.00 4.58 24.31
CA THR A 210 14.11 5.68 23.36
C THR A 210 14.21 5.14 21.93
N PHE A 211 13.61 5.86 21.00
CA PHE A 211 13.60 5.51 19.57
C PHE A 211 13.95 6.74 18.73
N LYS A 212 14.32 6.49 17.49
CA LYS A 212 14.62 7.52 16.50
C LYS A 212 13.48 7.67 15.51
N LYS A 213 13.48 8.77 14.80
CA LYS A 213 12.61 9.01 13.64
C LYS A 213 12.73 7.85 12.65
N ASN A 214 11.60 7.41 12.12
CA ASN A 214 11.44 6.29 11.21
C ASN A 214 11.70 4.90 11.82
N ASP A 215 11.89 4.78 13.13
CA ASP A 215 11.88 3.46 13.76
C ASP A 215 10.47 2.86 13.77
N ILE A 216 10.38 1.54 13.61
CA ILE A 216 9.13 0.81 13.69
C ILE A 216 8.82 0.53 15.15
N LEU A 217 7.77 1.15 15.68
CA LEU A 217 7.39 1.06 17.08
C LEU A 217 6.56 -0.19 17.37
N ALA A 218 5.69 -0.59 16.42
CA ALA A 218 4.87 -1.79 16.52
C ALA A 218 4.43 -2.27 15.14
#